data_908562d9800c31254c4ad255a3b33fa7
#
_entry.id   908562d9800c31254c4ad255a3b33fa7
#
_cell.length_a   1.000
_cell.length_b   1.000
_cell.length_c   1.000
_cell.angle_alpha   90.00
_cell.angle_beta   90.00
_cell.angle_gamma   90.00
#
_symmetry.space_group_name_H-M   'P 1'
#
loop_
_entity.id
_entity.type
_entity.pdbx_description
1 polymer ?
#
loop_
_entity_poly.entity_id
_entity_poly.type
_entity_poly.pdbx_seq_one_letter_code
_entity_poly.pdbx_strand_id
1 'polypeptide(L)'
;MLYNFNINKKANSFLVIDVDAIVSNYQTLRSKLSNAHCAATLKANAYGLGVKKIAPALDKAGCPTFFVATLDEAVELRKILNSNRKSILVLNGFLAGTGRILKHYNITPVLNNFCQLEKWVDFNTTLEKRQKAALHLDTGMNRLGLDNKDIERLVKNPQIFFKANIYMLLSHLACSDEPENTMNKRQLLKFHSLIRCLPRVTASLSNSGGIYLGTKFHLDLVRPGLALYGSVPGHLQHNLTNCISLYGRVLQLREVDKGQLIGYGGTYEVSKKSCIATIGVGYADGYQRSLSGLSTVFHRGSPLPVVGRISMDSITVDVSSLPDNKLREGNFVELLGKNFTIDQAASLAQTVPY
;
A
#
# COMPACT_ATOMS: atom_id res chain seq x y z
N MET A 1 -11.00 -25.55 -5.39
CA MET A 1 -10.64 -24.76 -4.19
C MET A 1 -11.60 -23.62 -3.81
N LEU A 2 -12.51 -23.19 -4.67
CA LEU A 2 -13.49 -22.12 -4.36
C LEU A 2 -14.63 -22.55 -3.39
N TYR A 3 -14.75 -23.84 -3.09
CA TYR A 3 -15.87 -24.39 -2.29
C TYR A 3 -15.85 -24.05 -0.79
N ASN A 4 -14.76 -23.46 -0.29
CA ASN A 4 -14.62 -23.13 1.15
C ASN A 4 -14.89 -21.67 1.51
N PHE A 5 -15.18 -20.82 0.53
CA PHE A 5 -15.57 -19.45 0.81
C PHE A 5 -17.07 -19.34 0.98
N ASN A 6 -17.51 -18.73 2.08
CA ASN A 6 -18.92 -18.40 2.29
C ASN A 6 -19.33 -17.24 1.35
N ILE A 7 -19.40 -17.55 0.04
CA ILE A 7 -19.65 -16.56 -1.01
C ILE A 7 -21.12 -16.14 -0.93
N ASN A 8 -21.33 -14.83 -0.81
CA ASN A 8 -22.68 -14.27 -0.93
C ASN A 8 -23.26 -14.63 -2.30
N LYS A 9 -24.35 -15.41 -2.32
CA LYS A 9 -25.00 -15.87 -3.56
C LYS A 9 -25.43 -14.73 -4.48
N LYS A 10 -25.58 -13.51 -3.97
CA LYS A 10 -25.95 -12.30 -4.73
C LYS A 10 -24.74 -11.56 -5.30
N ALA A 11 -23.50 -11.89 -4.90
CA ALA A 11 -22.32 -11.17 -5.36
C ALA A 11 -21.97 -11.53 -6.81
N ASN A 12 -21.76 -10.52 -7.66
CA ASN A 12 -21.19 -10.69 -9.00
C ASN A 12 -19.67 -10.81 -8.98
N SER A 13 -19.04 -10.24 -7.94
CA SER A 13 -17.60 -10.33 -7.69
C SER A 13 -17.33 -10.45 -6.21
N PHE A 14 -16.14 -10.94 -5.86
CA PHE A 14 -15.65 -10.92 -4.49
C PHE A 14 -14.13 -10.88 -4.46
N LEU A 15 -13.62 -10.18 -3.45
CA LEU A 15 -12.20 -10.09 -3.12
C LEU A 15 -11.91 -11.00 -1.92
N VAL A 16 -10.94 -11.89 -2.08
CA VAL A 16 -10.36 -12.67 -0.99
C VAL A 16 -9.10 -11.95 -0.50
N ILE A 17 -9.02 -11.71 0.79
CA ILE A 17 -7.86 -11.10 1.45
C ILE A 17 -7.28 -12.14 2.41
N ASP A 18 -6.06 -12.57 2.13
CA ASP A 18 -5.31 -13.51 2.96
C ASP A 18 -4.51 -12.75 4.02
N VAL A 19 -5.06 -12.68 5.23
CA VAL A 19 -4.43 -11.99 6.36
C VAL A 19 -3.19 -12.74 6.85
N ASP A 20 -3.16 -14.06 6.74
CA ASP A 20 -2.00 -14.86 7.14
C ASP A 20 -0.83 -14.64 6.18
N ALA A 21 -1.10 -14.47 4.88
CA ALA A 21 -0.10 -14.04 3.90
C ALA A 21 0.49 -12.66 4.25
N ILE A 22 -0.33 -11.69 4.69
CA ILE A 22 0.14 -10.37 5.14
C ILE A 22 1.05 -10.50 6.36
N VAL A 23 0.69 -11.34 7.33
CA VAL A 23 1.52 -11.62 8.51
C VAL A 23 2.83 -12.30 8.11
N SER A 24 2.79 -13.27 7.19
CA SER A 24 3.98 -13.93 6.65
C SER A 24 4.91 -12.94 5.94
N ASN A 25 4.35 -12.02 5.15
CA ASN A 25 5.10 -10.94 4.50
C ASN A 25 5.78 -10.03 5.52
N TYR A 26 5.07 -9.63 6.58
CA TYR A 26 5.65 -8.85 7.69
C TYR A 26 6.83 -9.58 8.33
N GLN A 27 6.70 -10.88 8.62
CA GLN A 27 7.77 -11.71 9.19
C GLN A 27 8.96 -11.83 8.24
N THR A 28 8.71 -12.03 6.94
CA THR A 28 9.72 -12.06 5.87
C THR A 28 10.49 -10.73 5.79
N LEU A 29 9.79 -9.59 5.84
CA LEU A 29 10.44 -8.28 5.86
C LEU A 29 11.28 -8.10 7.13
N ARG A 30 10.74 -8.47 8.28
CA ARG A 30 11.44 -8.41 9.56
C ARG A 30 12.71 -9.26 9.58
N SER A 31 12.71 -10.45 8.97
CA SER A 31 13.88 -11.34 8.90
C SER A 31 15.03 -10.79 8.04
N LYS A 32 14.77 -9.81 7.16
CA LYS A 32 15.80 -9.12 6.37
C LYS A 32 16.55 -8.04 7.17
N LEU A 33 16.06 -7.69 8.37
CA LEU A 33 16.61 -6.62 9.19
C LEU A 33 17.54 -7.19 10.25
N SER A 34 18.73 -6.60 10.39
CA SER A 34 19.69 -7.01 11.43
C SER A 34 19.28 -6.45 12.80
N ASN A 35 19.29 -5.13 12.95
CA ASN A 35 18.99 -4.44 14.22
C ASN A 35 17.83 -3.44 14.10
N ALA A 36 17.33 -3.19 12.89
CA ALA A 36 16.25 -2.24 12.67
C ALA A 36 14.89 -2.84 13.05
N HIS A 37 14.01 -1.99 13.58
CA HIS A 37 12.62 -2.36 13.81
C HIS A 37 11.80 -2.30 12.52
N CYS A 38 10.89 -3.25 12.37
CA CYS A 38 9.91 -3.25 11.28
C CYS A 38 8.60 -2.64 11.78
N ALA A 39 8.21 -1.51 11.22
CA ALA A 39 6.88 -0.93 11.40
C ALA A 39 5.90 -1.48 10.36
N ALA A 40 4.63 -1.10 10.46
CA ALA A 40 3.63 -1.36 9.43
C ALA A 40 2.92 -0.07 9.02
N THR A 41 2.83 0.19 7.70
CA THR A 41 2.08 1.32 7.16
C THR A 41 0.68 0.85 6.75
N LEU A 42 -0.34 1.34 7.46
CA LEU A 42 -1.75 0.93 7.34
C LEU A 42 -2.67 2.06 6.85
N LYS A 43 -2.10 3.11 6.25
CA LYS A 43 -2.87 4.23 5.67
C LYS A 43 -3.86 3.75 4.60
N ALA A 44 -4.86 4.59 4.27
CA ALA A 44 -5.90 4.31 3.30
C ALA A 44 -6.62 2.98 3.59
N ASN A 45 -7.04 2.77 4.86
CA ASN A 45 -7.70 1.55 5.31
C ASN A 45 -6.89 0.28 4.98
N ALA A 46 -5.59 0.28 5.34
CA ALA A 46 -4.64 -0.78 4.99
C ALA A 46 -4.57 -1.01 3.47
N TYR A 47 -4.35 0.06 2.69
CA TYR A 47 -4.31 0.03 1.22
C TYR A 47 -5.60 -0.52 0.59
N GLY A 48 -6.75 -0.22 1.20
CA GLY A 48 -8.07 -0.69 0.75
C GLY A 48 -8.47 -2.08 1.24
N LEU A 49 -7.57 -2.79 1.93
CA LEU A 49 -7.77 -4.19 2.31
C LEU A 49 -8.46 -4.40 3.68
N GLY A 50 -8.75 -3.32 4.40
CA GLY A 50 -9.50 -3.40 5.64
C GLY A 50 -8.64 -3.48 6.91
N VAL A 51 -8.37 -2.31 7.50
CA VAL A 51 -7.53 -2.16 8.69
C VAL A 51 -8.04 -2.95 9.90
N LYS A 52 -9.35 -3.15 10.03
CA LYS A 52 -10.01 -3.83 11.17
C LYS A 52 -9.56 -5.27 11.36
N LYS A 53 -9.20 -5.97 10.29
CA LYS A 53 -8.70 -7.35 10.35
C LYS A 53 -7.17 -7.41 10.35
N ILE A 54 -6.53 -6.55 9.59
CA ILE A 54 -5.08 -6.57 9.37
C ILE A 54 -4.31 -6.03 10.60
N ALA A 55 -4.76 -4.94 11.20
CA ALA A 55 -4.05 -4.34 12.32
C ALA A 55 -3.93 -5.27 13.55
N PRO A 56 -5.00 -5.96 14.02
CA PRO A 56 -4.87 -6.92 15.12
C PRO A 56 -3.97 -8.11 14.79
N ALA A 57 -3.97 -8.57 13.53
CA ALA A 57 -3.11 -9.68 13.10
C ALA A 57 -1.62 -9.28 13.15
N LEU A 58 -1.28 -8.09 12.66
CA LEU A 58 0.08 -7.55 12.74
C LEU A 58 0.49 -7.21 14.17
N ASP A 59 -0.43 -6.74 15.00
CA ASP A 59 -0.18 -6.54 16.44
C ASP A 59 0.19 -7.85 17.12
N LYS A 60 -0.60 -8.92 16.89
CA LYS A 60 -0.33 -10.28 17.39
C LYS A 60 1.00 -10.83 16.86
N ALA A 61 1.38 -10.48 15.63
CA ALA A 61 2.68 -10.83 15.04
C ALA A 61 3.86 -10.04 15.63
N GLY A 62 3.60 -9.13 16.58
CA GLY A 62 4.62 -8.38 17.31
C GLY A 62 5.02 -7.07 16.64
N CYS A 63 4.22 -6.50 15.72
CA CYS A 63 4.50 -5.19 15.16
C CYS A 63 4.43 -4.09 16.25
N PRO A 64 5.52 -3.32 16.48
CA PRO A 64 5.55 -2.35 17.59
C PRO A 64 4.99 -0.98 17.20
N THR A 65 5.00 -0.64 15.89
CA THR A 65 4.79 0.72 15.40
C THR A 65 3.98 0.70 14.10
N PHE A 66 2.97 1.55 14.06
CA PHE A 66 2.08 1.68 12.91
C PHE A 66 2.11 3.11 12.37
N PHE A 67 2.10 3.24 11.04
CA PHE A 67 2.00 4.51 10.34
C PHE A 67 0.69 4.61 9.57
N VAL A 68 0.02 5.73 9.71
CA VAL A 68 -1.19 6.08 8.96
C VAL A 68 -1.04 7.48 8.36
N ALA A 69 -1.90 7.87 7.42
CA ALA A 69 -1.81 9.19 6.79
C ALA A 69 -2.46 10.28 7.65
N THR A 70 -3.66 10.04 8.15
CA THR A 70 -4.52 11.06 8.77
C THR A 70 -4.78 10.80 10.26
N LEU A 71 -5.25 11.84 10.96
CA LEU A 71 -5.64 11.73 12.36
C LEU A 71 -6.84 10.80 12.55
N ASP A 72 -7.80 10.83 11.63
CA ASP A 72 -9.00 9.97 11.71
C ASP A 72 -8.64 8.50 11.59
N GLU A 73 -7.74 8.16 10.65
CA GLU A 73 -7.18 6.80 10.53
C GLU A 73 -6.46 6.37 11.82
N ALA A 74 -5.72 7.28 12.46
CA ALA A 74 -5.00 6.98 13.70
C ALA A 74 -5.95 6.75 14.89
N VAL A 75 -7.02 7.54 14.99
CA VAL A 75 -8.06 7.38 16.02
C VAL A 75 -8.80 6.05 15.82
N GLU A 76 -9.19 5.72 14.57
CA GLU A 76 -9.80 4.43 14.25
C GLU A 76 -8.86 3.27 14.59
N LEU A 77 -7.60 3.35 14.17
CA LEU A 77 -6.60 2.32 14.45
C LEU A 77 -6.37 2.13 15.95
N ARG A 78 -6.33 3.22 16.74
CA ARG A 78 -6.19 3.14 18.20
C ARG A 78 -7.37 2.42 18.84
N LYS A 79 -8.59 2.69 18.39
CA LYS A 79 -9.81 2.00 18.86
C LYS A 79 -9.79 0.51 18.50
N ILE A 80 -9.32 0.16 17.30
CA ILE A 80 -9.20 -1.23 16.83
C ILE A 80 -8.18 -2.00 17.69
N LEU A 81 -6.99 -1.42 17.92
CA LEU A 81 -5.93 -2.07 18.70
C LEU A 81 -6.25 -2.13 20.21
N ASN A 82 -7.13 -1.27 20.69
CA ASN A 82 -7.57 -1.17 22.09
C ASN A 82 -6.39 -1.23 23.10
N SER A 83 -5.26 -0.62 22.74
CA SER A 83 -4.01 -0.65 23.50
C SER A 83 -3.19 0.61 23.28
N ASN A 84 -2.71 1.20 24.38
CA ASN A 84 -1.77 2.33 24.33
C ASN A 84 -0.28 1.90 24.24
N ARG A 85 0.00 0.60 24.17
CA ARG A 85 1.39 0.08 24.13
C ARG A 85 2.03 0.23 22.77
N LYS A 86 1.22 0.31 21.70
CA LYS A 86 1.72 0.44 20.32
C LYS A 86 1.84 1.90 19.92
N SER A 87 2.93 2.22 19.23
CA SER A 87 3.13 3.54 18.65
C SER A 87 2.29 3.70 17.38
N ILE A 88 1.51 4.77 17.28
CA ILE A 88 0.78 5.14 16.06
C ILE A 88 1.26 6.52 15.64
N LEU A 89 1.80 6.64 14.41
CA LEU A 89 2.30 7.89 13.85
C LEU A 89 1.44 8.36 12.69
N VAL A 90 1.13 9.66 12.67
CA VAL A 90 0.36 10.33 11.61
C VAL A 90 1.31 11.03 10.65
N LEU A 91 1.37 10.58 9.41
CA LEU A 91 2.30 11.08 8.39
C LEU A 91 1.97 12.51 7.92
N ASN A 92 0.69 12.91 7.89
CA ASN A 92 0.27 14.25 7.48
C ASN A 92 0.56 15.33 8.54
N GLY A 93 1.03 14.92 9.71
CA GLY A 93 1.57 15.82 10.72
C GLY A 93 0.56 16.34 11.72
N PHE A 94 0.82 17.56 12.18
CA PHE A 94 0.04 18.24 13.20
C PHE A 94 -0.85 19.34 12.60
N LEU A 95 -2.14 19.23 12.83
CA LEU A 95 -3.10 20.29 12.52
C LEU A 95 -3.41 21.09 13.79
N ALA A 96 -3.40 22.41 13.69
CA ALA A 96 -3.75 23.29 14.81
C ALA A 96 -5.12 22.93 15.40
N GLY A 97 -5.23 22.91 16.71
CA GLY A 97 -6.46 22.54 17.42
C GLY A 97 -6.61 21.04 17.70
N THR A 98 -5.84 20.17 17.03
CA THR A 98 -5.99 18.70 17.22
C THR A 98 -5.12 18.11 18.34
N GLY A 99 -4.31 18.92 19.02
CA GLY A 99 -3.35 18.44 20.03
C GLY A 99 -3.99 17.64 21.18
N ARG A 100 -5.16 18.05 21.65
CA ARG A 100 -5.90 17.31 22.70
C ARG A 100 -6.34 15.93 22.21
N ILE A 101 -6.72 15.77 20.95
CA ILE A 101 -7.10 14.48 20.35
C ILE A 101 -5.87 13.57 20.27
N LEU A 102 -4.74 14.08 19.75
CA LEU A 102 -3.46 13.35 19.69
C LEU A 102 -3.04 12.85 21.09
N LYS A 103 -3.13 13.72 22.11
CA LYS A 103 -2.83 13.35 23.49
C LYS A 103 -3.78 12.27 24.03
N HIS A 104 -5.09 12.45 23.86
CA HIS A 104 -6.12 11.53 24.36
C HIS A 104 -5.94 10.11 23.81
N TYR A 105 -5.68 10.00 22.51
CA TYR A 105 -5.50 8.70 21.85
C TYR A 105 -4.04 8.22 21.81
N ASN A 106 -3.11 8.91 22.48
CA ASN A 106 -1.68 8.61 22.46
C ASN A 106 -1.15 8.41 21.02
N ILE A 107 -1.40 9.39 20.16
CA ILE A 107 -0.99 9.43 18.75
C ILE A 107 0.16 10.41 18.60
N THR A 108 1.16 10.05 17.80
CA THR A 108 2.36 10.85 17.55
C THR A 108 2.28 11.50 16.17
N PRO A 109 2.34 12.84 16.04
CA PRO A 109 2.42 13.48 14.74
C PRO A 109 3.83 13.39 14.14
N VAL A 110 3.91 13.31 12.81
CA VAL A 110 5.13 13.49 12.03
C VAL A 110 5.14 14.93 11.52
N LEU A 111 5.94 15.81 12.12
CA LEU A 111 5.98 17.22 11.79
C LEU A 111 6.70 17.42 10.44
N ASN A 112 6.06 18.06 9.49
CA ASN A 112 6.49 18.13 8.09
C ASN A 112 7.02 19.50 7.64
N ASN A 113 6.88 20.53 8.45
CA ASN A 113 7.41 21.87 8.18
C ASN A 113 7.59 22.63 9.49
N PHE A 114 8.28 23.77 9.40
CA PHE A 114 8.61 24.56 10.57
C PHE A 114 7.37 25.13 11.28
N CYS A 115 6.32 25.49 10.53
CA CYS A 115 5.07 25.97 11.10
C CYS A 115 4.37 24.91 11.96
N GLN A 116 4.35 23.64 11.52
CA GLN A 116 3.83 22.53 12.33
C GLN A 116 4.69 22.34 13.60
N LEU A 117 6.02 22.47 13.47
CA LEU A 117 6.95 22.33 14.59
C LEU A 117 6.70 23.42 15.65
N GLU A 118 6.57 24.70 15.24
CA GLU A 118 6.28 25.81 16.16
C GLU A 118 4.93 25.60 16.86
N LYS A 119 3.87 25.34 16.13
CA LYS A 119 2.54 25.09 16.70
C LYS A 119 2.52 23.87 17.63
N TRP A 120 3.33 22.85 17.34
CA TRP A 120 3.47 21.70 18.23
C TRP A 120 4.23 22.05 19.52
N VAL A 121 5.26 22.89 19.44
CA VAL A 121 5.94 23.43 20.62
C VAL A 121 4.97 24.23 21.47
N ASP A 122 4.19 25.15 20.88
CA ASP A 122 3.20 25.93 21.59
C ASP A 122 2.19 25.05 22.33
N PHE A 123 1.66 24.03 21.65
CA PHE A 123 0.79 23.04 22.29
C PHE A 123 1.48 22.30 23.44
N ASN A 124 2.72 21.84 23.24
CA ASN A 124 3.48 21.11 24.26
C ASN A 124 3.79 21.97 25.51
N THR A 125 3.92 23.29 25.36
CA THR A 125 4.15 24.19 26.51
C THR A 125 2.91 24.31 27.41
N THR A 126 1.71 23.97 26.91
CA THR A 126 0.48 23.95 27.70
C THR A 126 0.31 22.65 28.52
N LEU A 127 1.22 21.69 28.37
CA LEU A 127 1.10 20.38 29.00
C LEU A 127 2.10 20.21 30.14
N GLU A 128 1.68 19.62 31.24
CA GLU A 128 2.57 19.18 32.32
C GLU A 128 3.62 18.17 31.83
N LYS A 129 3.19 17.23 30.97
CA LYS A 129 4.07 16.25 30.33
C LYS A 129 3.99 16.38 28.83
N ARG A 130 5.13 16.76 28.22
CA ARG A 130 5.24 16.92 26.75
C ARG A 130 4.95 15.63 26.03
N GLN A 131 4.15 15.72 24.97
CA GLN A 131 3.89 14.64 24.04
C GLN A 131 5.03 14.51 23.04
N LYS A 132 5.32 13.28 22.60
CA LYS A 132 6.36 12.98 21.61
C LYS A 132 5.90 13.37 20.20
N ALA A 133 6.86 13.77 19.36
CA ALA A 133 6.66 13.94 17.92
C ALA A 133 7.82 13.31 17.13
N ALA A 134 7.57 12.97 15.88
CA ALA A 134 8.61 12.69 14.90
C ALA A 134 8.81 13.91 13.99
N LEU A 135 10.00 14.07 13.43
CA LEU A 135 10.32 15.17 12.54
C LEU A 135 10.72 14.63 11.17
N HIS A 136 10.10 15.12 10.12
CA HIS A 136 10.39 14.75 8.74
C HIS A 136 11.41 15.72 8.15
N LEU A 137 12.50 15.17 7.60
CA LEU A 137 13.56 15.90 6.91
C LEU A 137 13.48 15.61 5.42
N ASP A 138 13.38 16.64 4.58
CA ASP A 138 13.41 16.43 3.13
C ASP A 138 14.83 16.21 2.63
N THR A 139 15.08 15.04 2.11
CA THR A 139 16.37 14.67 1.53
C THR A 139 16.39 14.73 0.01
N GLY A 140 15.29 15.20 -0.62
CA GLY A 140 15.22 15.40 -2.05
C GLY A 140 13.97 14.89 -2.74
N MET A 141 12.96 14.41 -2.00
CA MET A 141 11.66 14.07 -2.56
C MET A 141 10.83 15.32 -2.87
N ASN A 142 11.09 16.44 -2.19
CA ASN A 142 10.44 17.75 -2.39
C ASN A 142 8.91 17.70 -2.29
N ARG A 143 8.40 16.90 -1.35
CA ARG A 143 6.96 16.74 -1.11
C ARG A 143 6.54 17.22 0.27
N LEU A 144 7.17 16.69 1.30
CA LEU A 144 6.98 17.02 2.71
C LEU A 144 8.35 16.94 3.42
N GLY A 145 8.44 17.51 4.59
CA GLY A 145 9.66 17.54 5.43
C GLY A 145 10.31 18.92 5.45
N LEU A 146 11.10 19.14 6.50
CA LEU A 146 11.88 20.36 6.65
C LEU A 146 12.92 20.46 5.53
N ASP A 147 12.96 21.61 4.86
CA ASP A 147 13.98 21.94 3.87
C ASP A 147 15.31 22.36 4.53
N ASN A 148 16.32 22.66 3.72
CA ASN A 148 17.65 23.04 4.24
C ASN A 148 17.58 24.32 5.11
N LYS A 149 16.74 25.31 4.76
CA LYS A 149 16.60 26.57 5.52
C LYS A 149 15.95 26.30 6.88
N ASP A 150 14.93 25.48 6.90
CA ASP A 150 14.25 25.05 8.13
C ASP A 150 15.21 24.29 9.06
N ILE A 151 16.06 23.42 8.49
CA ILE A 151 17.06 22.67 9.25
C ILE A 151 18.16 23.58 9.81
N GLU A 152 18.66 24.52 9.01
CA GLU A 152 19.63 25.54 9.51
C GLU A 152 19.02 26.35 10.66
N ARG A 153 17.76 26.74 10.55
CA ARG A 153 17.02 27.45 11.61
C ARG A 153 16.91 26.60 12.87
N LEU A 154 16.64 25.28 12.73
CA LEU A 154 16.56 24.35 13.84
C LEU A 154 17.93 24.13 14.51
N VAL A 155 19.00 24.01 13.73
CA VAL A 155 20.38 23.86 14.24
C VAL A 155 20.81 25.10 15.01
N LYS A 156 20.47 26.30 14.53
CA LYS A 156 20.73 27.58 15.24
C LYS A 156 19.92 27.70 16.54
N ASN A 157 18.76 27.02 16.63
CA ASN A 157 17.86 27.09 17.79
C ASN A 157 17.53 25.67 18.33
N PRO A 158 18.51 24.92 18.87
CA PRO A 158 18.32 23.51 19.24
C PRO A 158 17.28 23.30 20.35
N GLN A 159 16.95 24.35 21.12
CA GLN A 159 15.92 24.29 22.16
C GLN A 159 14.52 23.94 21.59
N ILE A 160 14.25 24.29 20.33
CA ILE A 160 12.99 23.96 19.65
C ILE A 160 12.84 22.44 19.57
N PHE A 161 13.93 21.72 19.22
CA PHE A 161 13.94 20.25 19.14
C PHE A 161 13.53 19.60 20.47
N PHE A 162 14.09 20.08 21.58
CA PHE A 162 13.78 19.56 22.91
C PHE A 162 12.39 19.96 23.41
N LYS A 163 11.96 21.21 23.13
CA LYS A 163 10.59 21.66 23.45
C LYS A 163 9.54 20.87 22.70
N ALA A 164 9.79 20.51 21.45
CA ALA A 164 8.93 19.67 20.64
C ALA A 164 8.94 18.19 21.08
N ASN A 165 9.85 17.76 21.92
CA ASN A 165 10.04 16.38 22.37
C ASN A 165 10.18 15.41 21.17
N ILE A 166 11.08 15.76 20.23
CA ILE A 166 11.35 14.92 19.05
C ILE A 166 12.09 13.66 19.48
N TYR A 167 11.53 12.49 19.15
CA TYR A 167 12.12 11.19 19.46
C TYR A 167 12.52 10.38 18.22
N MET A 168 12.12 10.85 17.02
CA MET A 168 12.39 10.18 15.75
C MET A 168 12.62 11.22 14.65
N LEU A 169 13.65 11.00 13.83
CA LEU A 169 13.87 11.68 12.57
C LEU A 169 13.57 10.73 11.43
N LEU A 170 12.83 11.18 10.43
CA LEU A 170 12.54 10.36 9.28
C LEU A 170 12.69 11.14 7.96
N SER A 171 12.95 10.40 6.90
CA SER A 171 12.86 10.87 5.53
C SER A 171 12.18 9.82 4.66
N HIS A 172 12.04 10.08 3.35
CA HIS A 172 11.37 9.15 2.43
C HIS A 172 12.12 9.06 1.11
N LEU A 173 12.41 7.83 0.68
CA LEU A 173 13.08 7.57 -0.60
C LEU A 173 12.12 7.82 -1.76
N ALA A 174 12.59 8.57 -2.76
CA ALA A 174 11.80 8.94 -3.93
C ALA A 174 11.86 7.87 -5.05
N CYS A 175 13.01 7.20 -5.18
CA CYS A 175 13.31 6.29 -6.29
C CYS A 175 13.68 4.88 -5.81
N SER A 176 13.11 4.41 -4.69
CA SER A 176 13.42 3.09 -4.15
C SER A 176 12.91 1.92 -5.00
N ASP A 177 12.09 2.20 -6.00
CA ASP A 177 11.63 1.31 -7.06
C ASP A 177 12.66 1.11 -8.17
N GLU A 178 13.67 1.96 -8.24
CA GLU A 178 14.79 1.90 -9.17
C GLU A 178 16.10 1.72 -8.39
N PRO A 179 16.59 0.49 -8.13
CA PRO A 179 17.75 0.24 -7.25
C PRO A 179 19.01 0.98 -7.65
N GLU A 180 19.27 1.10 -8.95
CA GLU A 180 20.46 1.75 -9.50
C GLU A 180 20.32 3.28 -9.59
N ASN A 181 19.17 3.85 -9.26
CA ASN A 181 18.98 5.28 -9.31
C ASN A 181 19.86 5.98 -8.26
N THR A 182 20.73 6.85 -8.75
CA THR A 182 21.70 7.58 -7.91
C THR A 182 21.05 8.43 -6.82
N MET A 183 19.78 8.79 -6.99
CA MET A 183 18.99 9.52 -6.00
C MET A 183 18.89 8.77 -4.67
N ASN A 184 18.80 7.44 -4.68
CA ASN A 184 18.78 6.63 -3.46
C ASN A 184 20.02 6.88 -2.60
N LYS A 185 21.20 6.82 -3.20
CA LYS A 185 22.48 7.10 -2.51
C LYS A 185 22.59 8.55 -2.06
N ARG A 186 22.15 9.50 -2.89
CA ARG A 186 22.16 10.94 -2.54
C ARG A 186 21.26 11.21 -1.34
N GLN A 187 20.07 10.65 -1.30
CA GLN A 187 19.13 10.80 -0.17
C GLN A 187 19.70 10.17 1.11
N LEU A 188 20.31 8.98 1.03
CA LEU A 188 20.98 8.34 2.17
C LEU A 188 22.09 9.21 2.74
N LEU A 189 23.00 9.70 1.89
CA LEU A 189 24.13 10.54 2.32
C LEU A 189 23.64 11.87 2.92
N LYS A 190 22.66 12.52 2.27
CA LYS A 190 22.05 13.73 2.80
C LYS A 190 21.39 13.47 4.17
N PHE A 191 20.64 12.38 4.31
CA PHE A 191 20.01 12.03 5.58
C PHE A 191 21.05 11.82 6.68
N HIS A 192 22.13 11.10 6.40
CA HIS A 192 23.23 10.92 7.34
C HIS A 192 23.89 12.25 7.76
N SER A 193 24.10 13.19 6.83
CA SER A 193 24.64 14.51 7.18
C SER A 193 23.71 15.29 8.09
N LEU A 194 22.40 15.26 7.83
CA LEU A 194 21.40 15.99 8.61
C LEU A 194 21.23 15.43 10.02
N ILE A 195 21.16 14.10 10.18
CA ILE A 195 21.02 13.49 11.52
C ILE A 195 22.26 13.68 12.40
N ARG A 196 23.46 13.91 11.81
CA ARG A 196 24.68 14.25 12.58
C ARG A 196 24.65 15.64 13.18
N CYS A 197 23.90 16.57 12.57
CA CYS A 197 23.77 17.96 13.06
C CYS A 197 22.66 18.13 14.10
N LEU A 198 21.88 17.07 14.37
CA LEU A 198 20.73 17.08 15.28
C LEU A 198 20.95 16.12 16.45
N PRO A 199 20.21 16.27 17.57
CA PRO A 199 20.30 15.33 18.68
C PRO A 199 20.00 13.89 18.23
N ARG A 200 20.75 12.93 18.79
CA ARG A 200 20.62 11.51 18.46
C ARG A 200 19.27 10.98 18.94
N VAL A 201 18.46 10.54 18.00
CA VAL A 201 17.15 9.90 18.20
C VAL A 201 16.97 8.80 17.15
N THR A 202 15.88 8.04 17.22
CA THR A 202 15.55 7.01 16.22
C THR A 202 15.55 7.58 14.81
N ALA A 203 16.23 6.94 13.87
CA ALA A 203 16.34 7.35 12.47
C ALA A 203 15.62 6.36 11.56
N SER A 204 14.85 6.87 10.57
CA SER A 204 14.06 6.05 9.67
C SER A 204 14.05 6.61 8.24
N LEU A 205 14.51 5.81 7.27
CA LEU A 205 14.57 6.21 5.86
C LEU A 205 13.74 5.29 4.95
N SER A 206 13.90 3.97 5.10
CA SER A 206 13.35 2.97 4.19
C SER A 206 11.83 2.87 4.22
N ASN A 207 11.24 2.95 3.03
CA ASN A 207 9.92 2.45 2.67
C ASN A 207 10.03 0.97 2.20
N SER A 208 9.02 0.42 1.52
CA SER A 208 9.02 -0.95 1.00
C SER A 208 10.23 -1.25 0.10
N GLY A 209 10.48 -0.43 -0.92
CA GLY A 209 11.63 -0.60 -1.82
C GLY A 209 12.97 -0.42 -1.10
N GLY A 210 13.07 0.55 -0.20
CA GLY A 210 14.28 0.83 0.57
C GLY A 210 14.80 -0.37 1.39
N ILE A 211 13.92 -1.30 1.79
CA ILE A 211 14.32 -2.53 2.49
C ILE A 211 15.18 -3.42 1.58
N TYR A 212 14.93 -3.39 0.28
CA TYR A 212 15.64 -4.20 -0.72
C TYR A 212 16.91 -3.54 -1.27
N LEU A 213 17.16 -2.24 -0.96
CA LEU A 213 18.38 -1.53 -1.34
C LEU A 213 19.60 -1.88 -0.46
N GLY A 214 19.41 -2.73 0.56
CA GLY A 214 20.46 -3.23 1.44
C GLY A 214 20.48 -2.58 2.83
N THR A 215 21.23 -3.20 3.73
CA THR A 215 21.20 -2.94 5.18
C THR A 215 21.54 -1.49 5.56
N LYS A 216 22.37 -0.80 4.75
CA LYS A 216 22.72 0.61 4.97
C LYS A 216 21.54 1.57 4.94
N PHE A 217 20.42 1.18 4.28
CA PHE A 217 19.21 1.97 4.23
C PHE A 217 18.25 1.71 5.39
N HIS A 218 18.42 0.62 6.16
CA HIS A 218 17.47 0.21 7.19
C HIS A 218 17.48 1.17 8.40
N LEU A 219 18.66 1.66 8.80
CA LEU A 219 18.87 2.50 9.99
C LEU A 219 18.23 1.84 11.24
N ASP A 220 17.47 2.61 12.05
CA ASP A 220 16.84 2.09 13.27
C ASP A 220 15.43 1.52 13.04
N LEU A 221 14.72 2.00 11.99
CA LEU A 221 13.34 1.61 11.72
C LEU A 221 13.00 1.71 10.23
N VAL A 222 12.38 0.65 9.71
CA VAL A 222 11.84 0.61 8.34
C VAL A 222 10.30 0.69 8.36
N ARG A 223 9.72 1.25 7.29
CA ARG A 223 8.29 1.54 7.17
C ARG A 223 7.66 0.91 5.93
N PRO A 224 7.63 -0.42 5.82
CA PRO A 224 6.95 -1.06 4.71
C PRO A 224 5.45 -0.71 4.69
N GLY A 225 4.94 -0.49 3.49
CA GLY A 225 3.52 -0.41 3.18
C GLY A 225 3.20 -1.46 2.14
N LEU A 226 3.48 -1.17 0.88
CA LEU A 226 3.21 -2.03 -0.28
C LEU A 226 3.72 -3.47 -0.10
N ALA A 227 4.91 -3.65 0.46
CA ALA A 227 5.52 -4.96 0.68
C ALA A 227 4.76 -5.84 1.70
N LEU A 228 4.03 -5.25 2.64
CA LEU A 228 3.15 -6.01 3.53
C LEU A 228 2.06 -6.74 2.74
N TYR A 229 1.60 -6.13 1.65
CA TYR A 229 0.50 -6.63 0.82
C TYR A 229 0.99 -7.47 -0.36
N GLY A 230 2.25 -7.92 -0.32
CA GLY A 230 2.80 -8.89 -1.27
C GLY A 230 3.35 -8.30 -2.55
N SER A 231 3.55 -6.98 -2.62
CA SER A 231 4.09 -6.28 -3.78
C SER A 231 5.31 -5.44 -3.40
N VAL A 232 6.30 -5.38 -4.29
CA VAL A 232 7.45 -4.49 -4.14
C VAL A 232 7.56 -3.62 -5.39
N PRO A 233 7.72 -2.31 -5.25
CA PRO A 233 7.81 -1.44 -6.41
C PRO A 233 9.05 -1.77 -7.25
N GLY A 234 8.94 -1.65 -8.60
CA GLY A 234 10.09 -1.64 -9.49
C GLY A 234 10.70 -3.01 -9.80
N HIS A 235 9.93 -4.05 -10.06
CA HIS A 235 10.44 -5.37 -10.50
C HIS A 235 11.55 -5.99 -9.63
N LEU A 236 11.70 -5.51 -8.39
CA LEU A 236 12.64 -6.07 -7.42
C LEU A 236 12.26 -7.52 -7.12
N GLN A 237 13.22 -8.43 -7.24
CA GLN A 237 12.99 -9.83 -6.87
C GLN A 237 12.69 -9.94 -5.38
N HIS A 238 11.58 -10.59 -5.07
CA HIS A 238 11.14 -10.81 -3.69
C HIS A 238 10.47 -12.17 -3.51
N ASN A 239 10.42 -12.61 -2.27
CA ASN A 239 9.75 -13.84 -1.84
C ASN A 239 8.48 -13.57 -1.01
N LEU A 240 7.82 -12.43 -1.28
CA LEU A 240 6.56 -12.08 -0.62
C LEU A 240 5.41 -12.86 -1.26
N THR A 241 4.45 -13.21 -0.44
CA THR A 241 3.25 -13.94 -0.85
C THR A 241 2.17 -12.96 -1.30
N ASN A 242 1.55 -13.20 -2.44
CA ASN A 242 0.36 -12.49 -2.88
C ASN A 242 -0.76 -12.69 -1.84
N CYS A 243 -1.36 -11.61 -1.38
CA CYS A 243 -2.38 -11.64 -0.32
C CYS A 243 -3.80 -11.36 -0.80
N ILE A 244 -4.01 -11.16 -2.10
CA ILE A 244 -5.34 -10.89 -2.66
C ILE A 244 -5.69 -11.82 -3.81
N SER A 245 -6.96 -12.13 -3.96
CA SER A 245 -7.52 -12.75 -5.15
C SER A 245 -8.89 -12.16 -5.46
N LEU A 246 -9.08 -11.70 -6.70
CA LEU A 246 -10.35 -11.16 -7.20
C LEU A 246 -11.00 -12.16 -8.14
N TYR A 247 -12.25 -12.45 -7.88
CA TYR A 247 -13.08 -13.35 -8.68
C TYR A 247 -14.30 -12.63 -9.22
N GLY A 248 -14.68 -12.94 -10.47
CA GLY A 248 -15.88 -12.43 -11.14
C GLY A 248 -16.78 -13.57 -11.60
N ARG A 249 -18.09 -13.37 -11.48
CA ARG A 249 -19.12 -14.32 -11.90
C ARG A 249 -19.35 -14.26 -13.39
N VAL A 250 -19.43 -15.40 -14.03
CA VAL A 250 -19.92 -15.53 -15.41
C VAL A 250 -21.42 -15.23 -15.43
N LEU A 251 -21.80 -14.14 -16.10
CA LEU A 251 -23.21 -13.70 -16.23
C LEU A 251 -23.87 -14.31 -17.44
N GLN A 252 -23.12 -14.46 -18.55
CA GLN A 252 -23.63 -14.97 -19.81
C GLN A 252 -22.53 -15.64 -20.61
N LEU A 253 -22.88 -16.68 -21.34
CA LEU A 253 -22.07 -17.29 -22.40
C LEU A 253 -22.80 -17.08 -23.74
N ARG A 254 -22.08 -16.67 -24.77
CA ARG A 254 -22.66 -16.40 -26.10
C ARG A 254 -21.71 -16.88 -27.20
N GLU A 255 -22.26 -17.61 -28.17
CA GLU A 255 -21.59 -17.84 -29.45
C GLU A 255 -21.59 -16.55 -30.29
N VAL A 256 -20.49 -16.22 -30.88
CA VAL A 256 -20.28 -15.04 -31.72
C VAL A 256 -19.59 -15.48 -32.99
N ASP A 257 -20.16 -15.11 -34.14
CA ASP A 257 -19.61 -15.51 -35.44
C ASP A 257 -18.42 -14.66 -35.86
N LYS A 258 -17.63 -15.20 -36.79
CA LYS A 258 -16.50 -14.47 -37.40
C LYS A 258 -16.95 -13.13 -37.97
N GLY A 259 -16.15 -12.07 -37.75
CA GLY A 259 -16.37 -10.70 -38.23
C GLY A 259 -17.28 -9.86 -37.34
N GLN A 260 -17.90 -10.45 -36.30
CA GLN A 260 -18.67 -9.68 -35.33
C GLN A 260 -17.74 -8.93 -34.36
N LEU A 261 -18.21 -7.75 -33.91
CA LEU A 261 -17.46 -6.85 -33.05
C LEU A 261 -17.89 -6.97 -31.58
N ILE A 262 -16.94 -6.89 -30.65
CA ILE A 262 -17.16 -7.02 -29.22
C ILE A 262 -17.02 -5.68 -28.49
N GLY A 263 -18.01 -5.33 -27.67
CA GLY A 263 -17.96 -4.26 -26.70
C GLY A 263 -18.01 -2.85 -27.27
N TYR A 264 -17.78 -1.87 -26.40
CA TYR A 264 -17.82 -0.46 -26.77
C TYR A 264 -16.79 -0.08 -27.84
N GLY A 265 -17.29 0.57 -28.90
CA GLY A 265 -16.46 1.00 -30.03
C GLY A 265 -16.02 -0.16 -30.96
N GLY A 266 -16.53 -1.38 -30.76
CA GLY A 266 -16.20 -2.53 -31.59
C GLY A 266 -14.69 -2.77 -31.75
N THR A 267 -13.93 -2.59 -30.69
CA THR A 267 -12.43 -2.60 -30.74
C THR A 267 -11.83 -3.98 -30.91
N TYR A 268 -12.63 -5.03 -30.78
CA TYR A 268 -12.21 -6.40 -31.00
C TYR A 268 -13.11 -7.07 -32.03
N GLU A 269 -12.54 -7.55 -33.13
CA GLU A 269 -13.22 -8.31 -34.15
C GLU A 269 -12.94 -9.80 -33.96
N VAL A 270 -14.01 -10.61 -33.96
CA VAL A 270 -13.92 -12.06 -33.81
C VAL A 270 -13.37 -12.68 -35.08
N SER A 271 -12.20 -13.32 -35.00
CA SER A 271 -11.48 -13.88 -36.15
C SER A 271 -12.02 -15.25 -36.63
N LYS A 272 -12.69 -15.98 -35.77
CA LYS A 272 -13.35 -17.26 -36.00
C LYS A 272 -14.58 -17.39 -35.11
N LYS A 273 -15.51 -18.32 -35.38
CA LYS A 273 -16.62 -18.59 -34.46
C LYS A 273 -16.08 -18.85 -33.04
N SER A 274 -16.48 -18.05 -32.08
CA SER A 274 -15.95 -18.00 -30.69
C SER A 274 -17.07 -18.04 -29.67
N CYS A 275 -16.77 -18.57 -28.48
CA CYS A 275 -17.61 -18.46 -27.31
C CYS A 275 -17.10 -17.31 -26.40
N ILE A 276 -17.94 -16.33 -26.16
CA ILE A 276 -17.62 -15.14 -25.36
C ILE A 276 -18.39 -15.19 -24.04
N ALA A 277 -17.66 -15.07 -22.93
CA ALA A 277 -18.21 -14.94 -21.59
C ALA A 277 -18.32 -13.46 -21.20
N THR A 278 -19.41 -13.05 -20.62
CA THR A 278 -19.55 -11.78 -19.90
C THR A 278 -19.37 -12.03 -18.42
N ILE A 279 -18.42 -11.32 -17.79
CA ILE A 279 -18.07 -11.44 -16.38
C ILE A 279 -18.52 -10.20 -15.65
N GLY A 280 -19.20 -10.35 -14.49
CA GLY A 280 -19.76 -9.26 -13.70
C GLY A 280 -18.72 -8.53 -12.84
N VAL A 281 -17.73 -7.92 -13.48
CA VAL A 281 -16.71 -7.03 -12.90
C VAL A 281 -16.33 -5.99 -13.93
N GLY A 282 -16.26 -4.73 -13.54
CA GLY A 282 -15.83 -3.65 -14.41
C GLY A 282 -15.04 -2.56 -13.70
N TYR A 283 -14.90 -1.38 -14.34
CA TYR A 283 -14.09 -0.31 -13.75
C TYR A 283 -14.76 0.34 -12.52
N ALA A 284 -16.07 0.22 -12.32
CA ALA A 284 -16.74 0.65 -11.09
C ALA A 284 -16.34 -0.21 -9.87
N ASP A 285 -15.89 -1.46 -10.11
CA ASP A 285 -15.36 -2.35 -9.07
C ASP A 285 -13.85 -2.17 -8.84
N GLY A 286 -13.21 -1.23 -9.57
CA GLY A 286 -11.75 -0.98 -9.52
C GLY A 286 -10.95 -1.78 -10.55
N TYR A 287 -11.56 -2.60 -11.41
CA TYR A 287 -10.84 -3.29 -12.47
C TYR A 287 -10.58 -2.33 -13.64
N GLN A 288 -9.33 -1.87 -13.76
CA GLN A 288 -8.97 -0.70 -14.55
C GLN A 288 -9.30 -0.86 -16.04
N ARG A 289 -9.88 0.19 -16.66
CA ARG A 289 -10.21 0.21 -18.07
C ARG A 289 -8.98 0.14 -19.00
N SER A 290 -7.82 0.57 -18.53
CA SER A 290 -6.53 0.42 -19.25
C SER A 290 -6.11 -1.03 -19.47
N LEU A 291 -6.69 -1.99 -18.77
CA LEU A 291 -6.49 -3.43 -18.98
C LEU A 291 -7.26 -4.00 -20.17
N SER A 292 -8.07 -3.20 -20.88
CA SER A 292 -8.85 -3.63 -22.04
C SER A 292 -7.97 -4.25 -23.11
N GLY A 293 -8.24 -5.52 -23.48
CA GLY A 293 -7.48 -6.27 -24.49
C GLY A 293 -6.05 -6.66 -24.08
N LEU A 294 -5.64 -6.33 -22.85
CA LEU A 294 -4.28 -6.62 -22.35
C LEU A 294 -4.27 -7.70 -21.26
N SER A 295 -5.35 -7.79 -20.48
CA SER A 295 -5.41 -8.70 -19.33
C SER A 295 -5.93 -10.09 -19.70
N THR A 296 -5.63 -11.04 -18.84
CA THR A 296 -6.06 -12.43 -18.92
C THR A 296 -6.73 -12.80 -17.60
N VAL A 297 -7.88 -13.46 -17.69
CA VAL A 297 -8.53 -14.09 -16.54
C VAL A 297 -8.30 -15.60 -16.56
N PHE A 298 -8.56 -16.29 -15.47
CA PHE A 298 -8.24 -17.72 -15.36
C PHE A 298 -9.45 -18.51 -14.86
N HIS A 299 -9.71 -19.62 -15.52
CA HIS A 299 -10.64 -20.63 -15.02
C HIS A 299 -9.89 -21.93 -14.74
N ARG A 300 -9.78 -22.30 -13.44
CA ARG A 300 -9.05 -23.52 -13.00
C ARG A 300 -7.59 -23.60 -13.55
N GLY A 301 -6.94 -22.46 -13.69
CA GLY A 301 -5.56 -22.35 -14.22
C GLY A 301 -5.48 -22.22 -15.75
N SER A 302 -6.58 -22.35 -16.49
CA SER A 302 -6.60 -22.10 -17.94
C SER A 302 -6.71 -20.61 -18.21
N PRO A 303 -5.79 -20.00 -19.00
CA PRO A 303 -5.82 -18.59 -19.35
C PRO A 303 -6.91 -18.29 -20.38
N LEU A 304 -7.62 -17.18 -20.18
CA LEU A 304 -8.72 -16.70 -21.00
C LEU A 304 -8.52 -15.20 -21.25
N PRO A 305 -8.31 -14.75 -22.50
CA PRO A 305 -8.03 -13.35 -22.79
C PRO A 305 -9.27 -12.47 -22.60
N VAL A 306 -9.08 -11.30 -22.00
CA VAL A 306 -10.08 -10.23 -21.99
C VAL A 306 -10.12 -9.60 -23.38
N VAL A 307 -11.29 -9.54 -24.01
CA VAL A 307 -11.50 -9.04 -25.36
C VAL A 307 -12.44 -7.84 -25.37
N GLY A 308 -12.18 -6.88 -26.25
CA GLY A 308 -12.92 -5.61 -26.29
C GLY A 308 -12.61 -4.70 -25.10
N ARG A 309 -13.41 -3.61 -24.99
CA ARG A 309 -13.23 -2.61 -23.91
C ARG A 309 -13.93 -3.06 -22.63
N ILE A 310 -13.27 -2.88 -21.50
CA ILE A 310 -13.83 -3.05 -20.17
C ILE A 310 -14.94 -2.01 -19.96
N SER A 311 -16.11 -2.48 -19.53
CA SER A 311 -17.31 -1.67 -19.22
C SER A 311 -17.32 -1.25 -17.75
N MET A 312 -18.35 -0.48 -17.36
CA MET A 312 -18.49 -0.02 -15.96
C MET A 312 -18.61 -1.17 -14.98
N ASP A 313 -19.37 -2.19 -15.30
CA ASP A 313 -19.79 -3.30 -14.43
C ASP A 313 -19.52 -4.70 -15.01
N SER A 314 -18.91 -4.78 -16.20
CA SER A 314 -18.65 -6.05 -16.85
C SER A 314 -17.41 -6.01 -17.78
N ILE A 315 -16.82 -7.20 -17.97
CA ILE A 315 -15.79 -7.46 -18.97
C ILE A 315 -16.22 -8.61 -19.88
N THR A 316 -15.70 -8.64 -21.08
CA THR A 316 -15.88 -9.73 -22.05
C THR A 316 -14.61 -10.55 -22.19
N VAL A 317 -14.74 -11.87 -22.26
CA VAL A 317 -13.61 -12.82 -22.23
C VAL A 317 -13.84 -13.88 -23.28
N ASP A 318 -12.84 -14.15 -24.12
CA ASP A 318 -12.89 -15.28 -25.05
C ASP A 318 -12.59 -16.59 -24.29
N VAL A 319 -13.58 -17.49 -24.28
CA VAL A 319 -13.50 -18.78 -23.59
C VAL A 319 -13.48 -19.96 -24.54
N SER A 320 -13.30 -19.71 -25.84
CA SER A 320 -13.31 -20.74 -26.89
C SER A 320 -12.23 -21.81 -26.73
N SER A 321 -11.18 -21.54 -25.98
CA SER A 321 -10.11 -22.50 -25.69
C SER A 321 -10.50 -23.56 -24.65
N LEU A 322 -11.60 -23.34 -23.92
CA LEU A 322 -12.08 -24.30 -22.93
C LEU A 322 -12.87 -25.42 -23.62
N PRO A 323 -12.72 -26.69 -23.18
CA PRO A 323 -13.61 -27.74 -23.58
C PRO A 323 -15.07 -27.44 -23.23
N ASP A 324 -16.02 -27.93 -24.05
CA ASP A 324 -17.44 -27.77 -23.85
C ASP A 324 -17.88 -28.15 -22.42
N ASN A 325 -18.80 -27.37 -21.87
CA ASN A 325 -19.35 -27.54 -20.52
C ASN A 325 -18.39 -27.35 -19.33
N LYS A 326 -17.13 -26.95 -19.51
CA LYS A 326 -16.23 -26.66 -18.38
C LYS A 326 -16.52 -25.32 -17.68
N LEU A 327 -17.03 -24.33 -18.40
CA LEU A 327 -17.47 -23.05 -17.85
C LEU A 327 -18.98 -22.90 -18.07
N ARG A 328 -19.69 -22.44 -17.05
CA ARG A 328 -21.13 -22.22 -17.06
C ARG A 328 -21.46 -20.87 -16.45
N GLU A 329 -22.61 -20.33 -16.80
CA GLU A 329 -23.19 -19.16 -16.13
C GLU A 329 -23.31 -19.44 -14.62
N GLY A 330 -22.98 -18.43 -13.81
CA GLY A 330 -22.87 -18.56 -12.36
C GLY A 330 -21.54 -19.06 -11.82
N ASN A 331 -20.66 -19.63 -12.67
CA ASN A 331 -19.29 -19.96 -12.26
C ASN A 331 -18.47 -18.69 -12.00
N PHE A 332 -17.35 -18.81 -11.30
CA PHE A 332 -16.40 -17.74 -11.07
C PHE A 332 -15.09 -17.97 -11.83
N VAL A 333 -14.53 -16.90 -12.34
CA VAL A 333 -13.18 -16.82 -12.92
C VAL A 333 -12.28 -15.94 -12.05
N GLU A 334 -10.99 -16.26 -12.01
CA GLU A 334 -9.98 -15.46 -11.30
C GLU A 334 -9.53 -14.31 -12.22
N LEU A 335 -9.69 -13.08 -11.73
CA LEU A 335 -9.24 -11.88 -12.42
C LEU A 335 -7.86 -11.41 -11.91
N LEU A 336 -7.65 -11.53 -10.59
CA LEU A 336 -6.37 -11.33 -9.92
C LEU A 336 -6.17 -12.48 -8.95
N GLY A 337 -4.93 -12.89 -8.74
CA GLY A 337 -4.63 -13.95 -7.81
C GLY A 337 -3.28 -14.62 -8.06
N LYS A 338 -3.27 -15.94 -7.95
CA LYS A 338 -2.05 -16.73 -8.15
C LYS A 338 -1.57 -16.74 -9.60
N ASN A 339 -2.52 -16.78 -10.57
CA ASN A 339 -2.21 -16.92 -11.99
C ASN A 339 -1.96 -15.58 -12.68
N PHE A 340 -2.53 -14.50 -12.15
CA PHE A 340 -2.36 -13.14 -12.64
C PHE A 340 -2.28 -12.22 -11.43
N THR A 341 -1.06 -11.78 -11.10
CA THR A 341 -0.79 -11.00 -9.89
C THR A 341 -1.19 -9.54 -10.05
N ILE A 342 -1.40 -8.85 -8.93
CA ILE A 342 -1.67 -7.41 -8.96
C ILE A 342 -0.51 -6.61 -9.55
N ASP A 343 0.74 -7.08 -9.40
CA ASP A 343 1.92 -6.46 -10.01
C ASP A 343 1.90 -6.57 -11.53
N GLN A 344 1.52 -7.74 -12.07
CA GLN A 344 1.34 -7.92 -13.52
C GLN A 344 0.22 -7.02 -14.06
N ALA A 345 -0.90 -6.96 -13.36
CA ALA A 345 -2.01 -6.08 -13.73
C ALA A 345 -1.59 -4.60 -13.70
N ALA A 346 -0.87 -4.17 -12.66
CA ALA A 346 -0.37 -2.80 -12.52
C ALA A 346 0.62 -2.45 -13.64
N SER A 347 1.54 -3.37 -13.99
CA SER A 347 2.49 -3.19 -15.09
C SER A 347 1.77 -3.00 -16.43
N LEU A 348 0.78 -3.85 -16.76
CA LEU A 348 -0.02 -3.73 -17.99
C LEU A 348 -0.86 -2.45 -18.00
N ALA A 349 -1.38 -2.05 -16.86
CA ALA A 349 -2.18 -0.84 -16.70
C ALA A 349 -1.34 0.44 -16.59
N GLN A 350 -0.01 0.34 -16.55
CA GLN A 350 0.94 1.44 -16.36
C GLN A 350 0.64 2.26 -15.08
N THR A 351 0.42 1.56 -13.97
CA THR A 351 0.09 2.15 -12.67
C THR A 351 0.77 1.40 -11.52
N VAL A 352 0.42 1.78 -10.28
CA VAL A 352 0.88 1.10 -9.06
C VAL A 352 -0.10 0.01 -8.63
N PRO A 353 0.36 -1.05 -7.90
CA PRO A 353 -0.47 -2.20 -7.55
C PRO A 353 -1.63 -1.89 -6.59
N TYR A 354 -1.47 -0.90 -5.69
CA TYR A 354 -2.46 -0.52 -4.67
C TYR A 354 -2.67 0.98 -4.62
#